data_a57e6c489dbec2375f5d330a15a71d8f
#
_entry.id   a57e6c489dbec2375f5d330a15a71d8f
#
_cell.length_a   1.000
_cell.length_b   1.000
_cell.length_c   1.000
_cell.angle_alpha   90.00
_cell.angle_beta   90.00
_cell.angle_gamma   90.00
#
_symmetry.space_group_name_H-M   'P 1'
#
loop_
_entity.id
_entity.type
_entity.pdbx_description
1 polymer ?
#
loop_
_entity_poly.entity_id
_entity_poly.type
_entity_poly.pdbx_seq_one_letter_code
_entity_poly.pdbx_strand_id
1 'polypeptide(L)'
;MRNAGLEEAQAGIKIAGRNINNLRYADDTTLMAESEEELKSLLMKVKEESEKVDLKLSIQKTKNMASGPITSWEIHGETVETVSDFIFGGSKITADGDCSHEVKRCLLHARKVMTNLESILKSRDITLPTKVHLVKAMIFPVVMYGCEIWTVKKAEH
;
A
#
# COMPACT_ATOMS: atom_id res chain seq x y z
N MET A 1 -2.55 -16.16 11.23
CA MET A 1 -2.98 -16.77 9.96
C MET A 1 -1.78 -17.13 9.09
N ARG A 2 -1.06 -18.18 9.40
CA ARG A 2 -0.07 -18.77 8.48
C ARG A 2 -0.81 -19.83 7.67
N ASN A 3 -0.79 -19.71 6.34
CA ASN A 3 -1.31 -20.68 5.36
C ASN A 3 -2.83 -20.94 5.43
N ALA A 4 -3.63 -20.00 4.98
CA ALA A 4 -5.04 -20.22 4.71
C ALA A 4 -5.28 -20.87 3.32
N GLY A 5 -4.51 -21.91 2.94
CA GLY A 5 -4.76 -22.67 1.68
C GLY A 5 -4.78 -21.85 0.37
N LEU A 6 -4.34 -20.59 0.42
CA LEU A 6 -4.35 -19.69 -0.75
C LEU A 6 -3.18 -19.94 -1.70
N GLU A 7 -2.19 -20.76 -1.28
CA GLU A 7 -0.99 -21.03 -2.08
C GLU A 7 -1.26 -21.95 -3.30
N GLU A 8 -2.35 -22.73 -3.29
CA GLU A 8 -2.69 -23.64 -4.38
C GLU A 8 -3.68 -23.05 -5.40
N ALA A 9 -4.20 -21.84 -5.17
CA ALA A 9 -5.09 -21.21 -6.13
C ALA A 9 -4.28 -20.70 -7.34
N GLN A 10 -4.65 -21.11 -8.55
CA GLN A 10 -4.11 -20.53 -9.81
C GLN A 10 -4.48 -19.03 -9.95
N ALA A 11 -5.41 -18.53 -9.14
CA ALA A 11 -5.81 -17.14 -9.07
C ALA A 11 -4.70 -16.23 -8.56
N GLY A 12 -4.60 -15.03 -9.10
CA GLY A 12 -3.60 -14.02 -8.73
C GLY A 12 -2.95 -13.37 -9.93
N ILE A 13 -2.06 -12.44 -9.69
CA ILE A 13 -1.27 -11.75 -10.73
C ILE A 13 0.16 -12.29 -10.78
N LYS A 14 0.72 -12.38 -11.98
CA LYS A 14 2.11 -12.84 -12.17
C LYS A 14 3.09 -11.68 -12.05
N ILE A 15 3.93 -11.72 -11.01
CA ILE A 15 5.02 -10.75 -10.81
C ILE A 15 6.34 -11.51 -10.79
N ALA A 16 7.26 -11.18 -11.70
CA ALA A 16 8.58 -11.82 -11.80
C ALA A 16 8.51 -13.36 -11.84
N GLY A 17 7.51 -13.91 -12.56
CA GLY A 17 7.31 -15.35 -12.70
C GLY A 17 6.67 -16.07 -11.51
N ARG A 18 6.32 -15.33 -10.46
CA ARG A 18 5.59 -15.85 -9.28
C ARG A 18 4.15 -15.40 -9.32
N ASN A 19 3.24 -16.31 -8.99
CA ASN A 19 1.83 -15.95 -8.83
C ASN A 19 1.59 -15.36 -7.44
N ILE A 20 1.10 -14.12 -7.38
CA ILE A 20 0.81 -13.39 -6.13
C ILE A 20 -0.68 -13.09 -6.10
N ASN A 21 -1.37 -13.64 -5.12
CA ASN A 21 -2.81 -13.47 -4.94
C ASN A 21 -3.18 -12.68 -3.67
N ASN A 22 -2.23 -12.48 -2.76
CA ASN A 22 -2.45 -11.67 -1.56
C ASN A 22 -1.16 -10.99 -1.08
N LEU A 23 -1.34 -9.83 -0.45
CA LEU A 23 -0.33 -9.14 0.34
C LEU A 23 -0.91 -8.90 1.73
N ARG A 24 -0.08 -9.05 2.76
CA ARG A 24 -0.49 -8.87 4.16
C ARG A 24 0.45 -7.92 4.87
N TYR A 25 -0.15 -6.98 5.59
CA TYR A 25 0.57 -6.04 6.44
C TYR A 25 -0.23 -5.82 7.73
N ALA A 26 0.28 -6.31 8.85
CA ALA A 26 -0.40 -6.33 10.14
C ALA A 26 -1.79 -7.01 10.02
N ASP A 27 -2.86 -6.26 10.23
CA ASP A 27 -4.27 -6.67 10.10
C ASP A 27 -4.85 -6.39 8.70
N ASP A 28 -4.15 -5.63 7.86
CA ASP A 28 -4.57 -5.36 6.50
C ASP A 28 -4.20 -6.51 5.55
N THR A 29 -5.14 -6.90 4.68
CA THR A 29 -4.93 -7.89 3.63
C THR A 29 -5.42 -7.33 2.30
N THR A 30 -4.55 -7.34 1.29
CA THR A 30 -4.92 -7.02 -0.09
C THR A 30 -4.97 -8.31 -0.89
N LEU A 31 -6.08 -8.55 -1.59
CA LEU A 31 -6.24 -9.64 -2.54
C LEU A 31 -6.04 -9.12 -3.94
N MET A 32 -5.42 -9.93 -4.80
CA MET A 32 -5.11 -9.57 -6.18
C MET A 32 -5.53 -10.69 -7.12
N ALA A 33 -6.17 -10.35 -8.22
CA ALA A 33 -6.56 -11.28 -9.28
C ALA A 33 -6.59 -10.57 -10.63
N GLU A 34 -6.55 -11.34 -11.72
CA GLU A 34 -6.65 -10.83 -13.08
C GLU A 34 -8.12 -10.62 -13.50
N SER A 35 -9.07 -11.28 -12.84
CA SER A 35 -10.51 -11.15 -13.12
C SER A 35 -11.34 -10.92 -11.86
N GLU A 36 -12.55 -10.39 -12.05
CA GLU A 36 -13.51 -10.15 -10.95
C GLU A 36 -13.96 -11.45 -10.31
N GLU A 37 -14.20 -12.49 -11.11
CA GLU A 37 -14.63 -13.81 -10.66
C GLU A 37 -13.58 -14.47 -9.76
N GLU A 38 -12.31 -14.39 -10.17
CA GLU A 38 -11.18 -14.88 -9.37
C GLU A 38 -11.08 -14.12 -8.04
N LEU A 39 -11.22 -12.80 -8.08
CA LEU A 39 -11.15 -11.96 -6.89
C LEU A 39 -12.29 -12.29 -5.91
N LYS A 40 -13.50 -12.50 -6.41
CA LYS A 40 -14.65 -12.95 -5.62
C LYS A 40 -14.38 -14.32 -4.97
N SER A 41 -13.86 -15.27 -5.75
CA SER A 41 -13.50 -16.60 -5.23
C SER A 41 -12.46 -16.53 -4.12
N LEU A 42 -11.39 -15.72 -4.30
CA LEU A 42 -10.37 -15.50 -3.27
C LEU A 42 -10.97 -14.89 -2.00
N LEU A 43 -11.82 -13.89 -2.14
CA LEU A 43 -12.44 -13.20 -1.02
C LEU A 43 -13.36 -14.14 -0.22
N MET A 44 -14.15 -14.99 -0.91
CA MET A 44 -14.98 -16.00 -0.25
C MET A 44 -14.15 -16.99 0.55
N LYS A 45 -13.03 -17.48 0.00
CA LYS A 45 -12.11 -18.36 0.74
C LYS A 45 -11.53 -17.67 1.98
N VAL A 46 -11.10 -16.40 1.85
CA VAL A 46 -10.58 -15.63 3.00
C VAL A 46 -11.66 -15.47 4.06
N LYS A 47 -12.90 -15.19 3.65
CA LYS A 47 -14.04 -15.08 4.57
C LYS A 47 -14.28 -16.37 5.33
N GLU A 48 -14.41 -17.49 4.62
CA GLU A 48 -14.61 -18.81 5.24
C GLU A 48 -13.50 -19.17 6.23
N GLU A 49 -12.24 -18.94 5.85
CA GLU A 49 -11.09 -19.21 6.73
C GLU A 49 -11.04 -18.27 7.93
N SER A 50 -11.45 -17.00 7.75
CA SER A 50 -11.50 -16.04 8.86
C SER A 50 -12.61 -16.37 9.86
N GLU A 51 -13.76 -16.83 9.39
CA GLU A 51 -14.88 -17.26 10.25
C GLU A 51 -14.52 -18.48 11.12
N LYS A 52 -13.69 -19.40 10.63
CA LYS A 52 -13.20 -20.56 11.41
C LYS A 52 -12.35 -20.16 12.63
N VAL A 53 -11.81 -18.97 12.65
CA VAL A 53 -10.99 -18.43 13.76
C VAL A 53 -11.65 -17.23 14.44
N ASP A 54 -12.98 -17.11 14.33
CA ASP A 54 -13.80 -16.03 14.90
C ASP A 54 -13.40 -14.60 14.46
N LEU A 55 -12.75 -14.47 13.31
CA LEU A 55 -12.44 -13.19 12.69
C LEU A 55 -13.51 -12.83 11.66
N LYS A 56 -14.11 -11.65 11.79
CA LYS A 56 -15.13 -11.17 10.85
C LYS A 56 -14.53 -10.19 9.85
N LEU A 57 -14.76 -10.45 8.56
CA LEU A 57 -14.45 -9.51 7.51
C LEU A 57 -15.35 -8.27 7.62
N SER A 58 -14.77 -7.08 7.70
CA SER A 58 -15.52 -5.83 7.69
C SER A 58 -15.74 -5.34 6.27
N ILE A 59 -16.94 -5.55 5.72
CA ILE A 59 -17.28 -5.11 4.36
C ILE A 59 -17.21 -3.59 4.25
N GLN A 60 -17.60 -2.85 5.28
CA GLN A 60 -17.52 -1.38 5.32
C GLN A 60 -16.08 -0.83 5.20
N LYS A 61 -15.09 -1.59 5.66
CA LYS A 61 -13.67 -1.24 5.55
C LYS A 61 -13.01 -1.83 4.29
N THR A 62 -13.67 -2.81 3.65
CA THR A 62 -13.19 -3.44 2.43
C THR A 62 -13.39 -2.50 1.26
N LYS A 63 -12.36 -2.33 0.45
CA LYS A 63 -12.38 -1.49 -0.75
C LYS A 63 -11.95 -2.29 -1.95
N ASN A 64 -12.54 -2.00 -3.08
CA ASN A 64 -12.19 -2.59 -4.37
C ASN A 64 -11.50 -1.55 -5.24
N MET A 65 -10.45 -1.96 -5.94
CA MET A 65 -9.76 -1.13 -6.92
C MET A 65 -9.45 -1.94 -8.16
N ALA A 66 -9.71 -1.38 -9.33
CA ALA A 66 -9.34 -1.98 -10.59
C ALA A 66 -8.72 -0.98 -11.54
N SER A 67 -7.90 -1.48 -12.47
CA SER A 67 -7.32 -0.69 -13.56
C SER A 67 -8.27 -0.45 -14.72
N GLY A 68 -9.51 -0.99 -14.67
CA GLY A 68 -10.57 -0.82 -15.67
C GLY A 68 -11.88 -0.35 -15.04
N PRO A 69 -12.90 -0.07 -15.87
CA PRO A 69 -14.20 0.36 -15.39
C PRO A 69 -14.90 -0.78 -14.65
N ILE A 70 -15.07 -0.64 -13.34
CA ILE A 70 -15.95 -1.48 -12.53
C ILE A 70 -17.16 -0.64 -12.15
N THR A 71 -18.36 -1.13 -12.42
CA THR A 71 -19.60 -0.38 -12.19
C THR A 71 -20.15 -0.51 -10.78
N SER A 72 -20.10 -1.68 -10.20
CA SER A 72 -20.45 -1.92 -8.78
C SER A 72 -20.01 -3.32 -8.38
N TRP A 73 -19.63 -3.49 -7.14
CA TRP A 73 -19.23 -4.78 -6.61
C TRP A 73 -20.00 -5.10 -5.33
N GLU A 74 -20.71 -6.22 -5.33
CA GLU A 74 -21.54 -6.65 -4.21
C GLU A 74 -21.03 -7.97 -3.63
N ILE A 75 -21.02 -8.03 -2.30
CA ILE A 75 -20.72 -9.24 -1.54
C ILE A 75 -21.90 -9.49 -0.62
N HIS A 76 -22.61 -10.59 -0.86
CA HIS A 76 -23.82 -10.96 -0.07
C HIS A 76 -24.88 -9.85 0.05
N GLY A 77 -25.09 -9.07 -1.02
CA GLY A 77 -26.06 -7.98 -1.02
C GLY A 77 -25.58 -6.67 -0.38
N GLU A 78 -24.32 -6.63 0.10
CA GLU A 78 -23.69 -5.40 0.54
C GLU A 78 -22.72 -4.88 -0.54
N THR A 79 -22.86 -3.60 -0.87
CA THR A 79 -22.01 -2.96 -1.89
C THR A 79 -20.63 -2.66 -1.32
N VAL A 80 -19.59 -3.07 -2.01
CA VAL A 80 -18.20 -2.74 -1.69
C VAL A 80 -17.84 -1.42 -2.39
N GLU A 81 -17.24 -0.51 -1.64
CA GLU A 81 -16.79 0.78 -2.20
C GLU A 81 -15.69 0.55 -3.24
N THR A 82 -15.89 1.07 -4.45
CA THR A 82 -14.86 1.09 -5.50
C THR A 82 -14.09 2.40 -5.40
N VAL A 83 -12.78 2.32 -5.28
CA VAL A 83 -11.88 3.46 -5.10
C VAL A 83 -10.82 3.52 -6.19
N SER A 84 -10.35 4.72 -6.49
CA SER A 84 -9.23 4.95 -7.42
C SER A 84 -7.86 4.83 -6.74
N ASP A 85 -7.85 4.92 -5.42
CA ASP A 85 -6.64 4.81 -4.61
C ASP A 85 -6.95 4.31 -3.20
N PHE A 86 -5.96 3.73 -2.54
CA PHE A 86 -6.05 3.34 -1.13
C PHE A 86 -4.67 3.36 -0.47
N ILE A 87 -4.65 3.31 0.87
CA ILE A 87 -3.40 3.25 1.64
C ILE A 87 -3.20 1.81 2.12
N PHE A 88 -2.05 1.22 1.77
CA PHE A 88 -1.62 -0.09 2.23
C PHE A 88 -0.18 0.00 2.78
N GLY A 89 0.03 -0.53 3.98
CA GLY A 89 1.35 -0.44 4.63
C GLY A 89 1.87 0.99 4.82
N GLY A 90 0.95 1.98 4.91
CA GLY A 90 1.29 3.40 5.02
C GLY A 90 1.63 4.10 3.71
N SER A 91 1.60 3.40 2.57
CA SER A 91 1.85 3.96 1.23
C SER A 91 0.59 4.05 0.41
N LYS A 92 0.45 5.13 -0.37
CA LYS A 92 -0.69 5.34 -1.25
C LYS A 92 -0.50 4.58 -2.56
N ILE A 93 -1.43 3.70 -2.86
CA ILE A 93 -1.50 2.90 -4.10
C ILE A 93 -2.63 3.43 -4.95
N THR A 94 -2.40 3.63 -6.24
CA THR A 94 -3.36 4.14 -7.22
C THR A 94 -3.65 3.10 -8.30
N ALA A 95 -4.85 3.11 -8.86
CA ALA A 95 -5.30 2.16 -9.89
C ALA A 95 -4.49 2.27 -11.19
N ASP A 96 -3.95 3.45 -11.50
CA ASP A 96 -3.10 3.71 -12.67
C ASP A 96 -1.61 3.41 -12.43
N GLY A 97 -1.24 3.00 -11.20
CA GLY A 97 0.15 2.73 -10.81
C GLY A 97 1.03 3.99 -10.75
N ASP A 98 0.45 5.20 -10.75
CA ASP A 98 1.22 6.44 -10.64
C ASP A 98 1.61 6.73 -9.19
N CYS A 99 2.90 6.64 -8.89
CA CYS A 99 3.45 6.94 -7.58
C CYS A 99 3.71 8.44 -7.33
N SER A 100 3.44 9.33 -8.29
CA SER A 100 3.74 10.77 -8.16
C SER A 100 3.07 11.41 -6.95
N HIS A 101 1.85 10.97 -6.63
CA HIS A 101 1.12 11.44 -5.44
C HIS A 101 1.78 11.00 -4.15
N GLU A 102 2.25 9.75 -4.09
CA GLU A 102 2.96 9.22 -2.93
C GLU A 102 4.30 9.92 -2.72
N VAL A 103 5.07 10.10 -3.79
CA VAL A 103 6.34 10.86 -3.74
C VAL A 103 6.12 12.27 -3.21
N LYS A 104 5.11 12.99 -3.73
CA LYS A 104 4.75 14.32 -3.24
C LYS A 104 4.36 14.31 -1.77
N ARG A 105 3.59 13.32 -1.32
CA ARG A 105 3.19 13.15 0.08
C ARG A 105 4.41 12.97 0.98
N CYS A 106 5.33 12.07 0.62
CA CYS A 106 6.56 11.85 1.37
C CYS A 106 7.44 13.11 1.45
N LEU A 107 7.56 13.85 0.34
CA LEU A 107 8.30 15.12 0.32
C LEU A 107 7.67 16.20 1.21
N LEU A 108 6.34 16.27 1.25
CA LEU A 108 5.63 17.19 2.17
C LEU A 108 5.88 16.82 3.63
N HIS A 109 5.85 15.53 3.98
CA HIS A 109 6.19 15.07 5.31
C HIS A 109 7.63 15.38 5.68
N ALA A 110 8.58 15.13 4.77
CA ALA A 110 9.98 15.46 4.99
C ALA A 110 10.19 16.96 5.19
N ARG A 111 9.51 17.81 4.40
CA ARG A 111 9.54 19.27 4.57
C ARG A 111 9.04 19.70 5.95
N LYS A 112 7.95 19.09 6.43
CA LYS A 112 7.43 19.35 7.78
C LYS A 112 8.43 18.98 8.87
N VAL A 113 9.09 17.82 8.75
CA VAL A 113 10.16 17.41 9.69
C VAL A 113 11.34 18.39 9.61
N MET A 114 11.75 18.81 8.41
CA MET A 114 12.81 19.79 8.20
C MET A 114 12.48 21.13 8.88
N THR A 115 11.23 21.60 8.76
CA THR A 115 10.80 22.85 9.42
C THR A 115 10.87 22.72 10.94
N ASN A 116 10.50 21.58 11.51
CA ASN A 116 10.61 21.32 12.95
C ASN A 116 12.07 21.32 13.44
N LEU A 117 13.01 20.97 12.57
CA LEU A 117 14.45 20.96 12.87
C LEU A 117 15.15 22.28 12.51
N GLU A 118 14.43 23.27 12.01
CA GLU A 118 15.01 24.50 11.45
C GLU A 118 15.89 25.25 12.46
N SER A 119 15.48 25.37 13.71
CA SER A 119 16.26 26.02 14.77
C SER A 119 17.61 25.34 15.00
N ILE A 120 17.62 24.00 14.99
CA ILE A 120 18.84 23.20 15.15
C ILE A 120 19.73 23.34 13.90
N LEU A 121 19.15 23.23 12.72
CA LEU A 121 19.90 23.30 11.45
C LEU A 121 20.48 24.67 11.19
N LYS A 122 19.85 25.77 11.67
CA LYS A 122 20.35 27.14 11.58
C LYS A 122 21.32 27.54 12.70
N SER A 123 21.37 26.78 13.81
CA SER A 123 22.28 27.08 14.92
C SER A 123 23.73 27.05 14.45
N ARG A 124 24.51 28.03 14.92
CA ARG A 124 25.98 28.12 14.69
C ARG A 124 26.77 27.24 15.65
N ASP A 125 26.18 26.88 16.78
CA ASP A 125 26.83 26.07 17.84
C ASP A 125 26.87 24.58 17.49
N ILE A 126 26.10 24.16 16.48
CA ILE A 126 26.04 22.78 16.03
C ILE A 126 26.90 22.59 14.79
N THR A 127 27.80 21.61 14.86
CA THR A 127 28.75 21.34 13.78
C THR A 127 28.04 20.78 12.53
N LEU A 128 28.61 21.00 11.37
CA LEU A 128 28.09 20.51 10.10
C LEU A 128 27.92 18.96 10.08
N PRO A 129 28.90 18.17 10.57
CA PRO A 129 28.73 16.70 10.65
C PRO A 129 27.52 16.29 11.47
N THR A 130 27.25 16.96 12.60
CA THR A 130 26.08 16.68 13.44
C THR A 130 24.77 17.00 12.71
N LYS A 131 24.71 18.12 11.98
CA LYS A 131 23.55 18.48 11.16
C LYS A 131 23.28 17.44 10.06
N VAL A 132 24.34 17.00 9.38
CA VAL A 132 24.23 15.95 8.35
C VAL A 132 23.74 14.62 8.96
N HIS A 133 24.22 14.28 10.15
CA HIS A 133 23.76 13.09 10.86
C HIS A 133 22.28 13.17 11.21
N LEU A 134 21.81 14.32 11.71
CA LEU A 134 20.39 14.55 12.00
C LEU A 134 19.51 14.42 10.75
N VAL A 135 19.93 15.02 9.64
CA VAL A 135 19.20 14.90 8.36
C VAL A 135 19.09 13.43 7.94
N LYS A 136 20.22 12.69 7.98
CA LYS A 136 20.23 11.27 7.63
C LYS A 136 19.37 10.42 8.57
N ALA A 137 19.36 10.70 9.86
CA ALA A 137 18.63 9.91 10.85
C ALA A 137 17.12 10.22 10.89
N MET A 138 16.70 11.45 10.61
CA MET A 138 15.32 11.89 10.80
C MET A 138 14.57 12.17 9.50
N ILE A 139 15.24 12.67 8.46
CA ILE A 139 14.59 13.10 7.22
C ILE A 139 14.63 11.98 6.18
N PHE A 140 15.80 11.35 5.97
CA PHE A 140 15.91 10.26 5.00
C PHE A 140 14.92 9.12 5.23
N PRO A 141 14.70 8.60 6.47
CA PRO A 141 13.71 7.55 6.68
C PRO A 141 12.29 7.96 6.29
N VAL A 142 11.93 9.23 6.50
CA VAL A 142 10.60 9.76 6.12
C VAL A 142 10.44 9.84 4.60
N VAL A 143 11.48 10.29 3.89
CA VAL A 143 11.45 10.38 2.41
C VAL A 143 11.48 9.00 1.78
N MET A 144 12.32 8.11 2.31
CA MET A 144 12.57 6.79 1.69
C MET A 144 11.57 5.72 2.13
N TYR A 145 10.64 6.04 3.05
CA TYR A 145 9.61 5.09 3.48
C TYR A 145 8.73 4.69 2.30
N GLY A 146 8.67 3.38 2.03
CA GLY A 146 7.89 2.83 0.93
C GLY A 146 8.47 3.12 -0.48
N CYS A 147 9.71 3.60 -0.59
CA CYS A 147 10.31 3.92 -1.89
C CYS A 147 10.50 2.69 -2.79
N GLU A 148 10.51 1.49 -2.22
CA GLU A 148 10.59 0.22 -2.94
C GLU A 148 9.41 -0.03 -3.87
N ILE A 149 8.27 0.63 -3.62
CA ILE A 149 7.08 0.53 -4.48
C ILE A 149 7.00 1.66 -5.52
N TRP A 150 7.94 2.61 -5.51
CA TRP A 150 7.89 3.73 -6.44
C TRP A 150 8.33 3.31 -7.84
N THR A 151 7.43 3.42 -8.80
CA THR A 151 7.76 3.31 -10.23
C THR A 151 8.23 4.67 -10.73
N VAL A 152 9.55 4.88 -10.79
CA VAL A 152 10.12 6.09 -11.37
C VAL A 152 10.11 5.96 -12.88
N LYS A 153 9.26 6.73 -13.56
CA LYS A 153 9.26 6.81 -15.03
C LYS A 153 10.61 7.37 -15.48
N LYS A 154 11.29 6.65 -16.37
CA LYS A 154 12.51 7.16 -17.00
C LYS A 154 12.14 8.42 -17.77
N ALA A 155 12.77 9.54 -17.47
CA ALA A 155 12.57 10.75 -18.26
C ALA A 155 12.97 10.42 -19.70
N GLU A 156 12.03 10.58 -20.62
CA GLU A 156 12.33 10.55 -22.05
C GLU A 156 13.18 11.79 -22.33
N HIS A 157 14.42 11.56 -22.76
CA HIS A 157 15.33 12.59 -23.23
C HIS A 157 15.02 12.91 -24.69
#